data_175f68e8ab251573823391effed19896
#
_entry.id   175f68e8ab251573823391effed19896
#
_cell.length_a   1.000
_cell.length_b   1.000
_cell.length_c   1.000
_cell.angle_alpha   90.00
_cell.angle_beta   90.00
_cell.angle_gamma   90.00
#
_symmetry.space_group_name_H-M   'P 1'
#
loop_
_entity.id
_entity.type
_entity.pdbx_description
1 polymer ?
#
loop_
_entity_poly.entity_id
_entity_poly.type
_entity_poly.pdbx_seq_one_letter_code
_entity_poly.pdbx_strand_id
1 'polypeptide(L)'
;SIAAPDEGGSLRVGPRSAGAQPGPIAYGRGGTEVTVTDANLVLGRLSAKHFLGGTATLELEAARDGVARLAADLGLTDVEAAFGVLRVANATMERAIRVISLERGHDPADFTLVCFGGAGGMHAADLAQNLGIPRVLVPRSAGILSALGMLLADYVRDYSRTLLVPTHELVSETLESALRNLETNAVADFASEGGDESDLVLERTLDVRYRGQGFEIAVPFGNAFVETFHEAHSRRYGYSDSSRDTEVVNVRVRAVAKRARVDLARADLEGPDASAAVIADQVMLGLEGEESAKLLDREQLRPGNEFAGPGLVVEYSTTTVVPIGFTCRVDESFNLILEPGAGK
;
A
#
# COMPACT_ATOMS: atom_id res chain seq x y z
N SER A 1 -1.39 -12.31 -9.55
CA SER A 1 -1.64 -13.62 -8.91
C SER A 1 -2.30 -14.57 -9.89
N ILE A 2 -1.83 -15.79 -9.94
CA ILE A 2 -2.35 -16.86 -10.80
C ILE A 2 -3.58 -17.50 -10.14
N ALA A 3 -4.60 -17.79 -10.95
CA ALA A 3 -5.81 -18.49 -10.57
C ALA A 3 -5.79 -19.92 -11.16
N ALA A 4 -6.02 -20.92 -10.33
CA ALA A 4 -6.07 -22.31 -10.74
C ALA A 4 -6.93 -23.13 -9.76
N PRO A 5 -7.48 -24.31 -10.19
CA PRO A 5 -8.04 -25.24 -9.24
C PRO A 5 -6.95 -25.83 -8.34
N ASP A 6 -7.26 -26.07 -7.08
CA ASP A 6 -6.42 -26.83 -6.16
C ASP A 6 -6.64 -28.37 -6.34
N GLU A 7 -5.94 -29.19 -5.55
CA GLU A 7 -6.07 -30.65 -5.58
C GLU A 7 -7.49 -31.14 -5.28
N GLY A 8 -8.29 -30.35 -4.61
CA GLY A 8 -9.69 -30.64 -4.29
C GLY A 8 -10.69 -30.07 -5.32
N GLY A 9 -10.22 -29.44 -6.40
CA GLY A 9 -11.05 -28.81 -7.41
C GLY A 9 -11.61 -27.43 -7.01
N SER A 10 -11.16 -26.85 -5.90
CA SER A 10 -11.59 -25.50 -5.48
C SER A 10 -10.71 -24.42 -6.10
N LEU A 11 -11.32 -23.29 -6.45
CA LEU A 11 -10.57 -22.15 -7.01
C LEU A 11 -9.62 -21.55 -5.99
N ARG A 12 -8.35 -21.48 -6.34
CA ARG A 12 -7.28 -20.81 -5.60
C ARG A 12 -6.68 -19.66 -6.40
N VAL A 13 -6.39 -18.53 -5.73
CA VAL A 13 -5.71 -17.38 -6.33
C VAL A 13 -4.46 -17.03 -5.53
N GLY A 14 -3.30 -17.11 -6.18
CA GLY A 14 -2.00 -16.95 -5.51
C GLY A 14 -1.62 -18.17 -4.65
N PRO A 15 -0.50 -18.09 -3.87
CA PRO A 15 0.45 -16.96 -3.79
C PRO A 15 1.35 -16.83 -5.05
N ARG A 16 1.33 -17.79 -5.98
CA ARG A 16 2.10 -17.72 -7.22
C ARG A 16 1.70 -16.51 -8.06
N SER A 17 2.69 -15.83 -8.64
CA SER A 17 2.52 -14.72 -9.55
C SER A 17 3.07 -15.07 -10.93
N ALA A 18 2.38 -14.65 -11.98
CA ALA A 18 2.89 -14.73 -13.35
C ALA A 18 4.00 -13.71 -13.62
N GLY A 19 4.22 -12.78 -12.71
CA GLY A 19 5.17 -11.67 -12.90
C GLY A 19 4.76 -10.75 -14.04
N ALA A 20 5.74 -10.04 -14.59
CA ALA A 20 5.59 -9.22 -15.79
C ALA A 20 5.99 -9.97 -17.06
N GLN A 21 6.74 -11.07 -16.91
CA GLN A 21 7.20 -11.94 -17.98
C GLN A 21 7.19 -13.41 -17.49
N PRO A 22 6.43 -14.32 -18.14
CA PRO A 22 5.57 -14.04 -19.30
C PRO A 22 4.38 -13.11 -18.95
N GLY A 23 3.95 -13.04 -17.68
CA GLY A 23 2.85 -12.21 -17.24
C GLY A 23 1.47 -12.85 -17.44
N PRO A 24 0.39 -12.05 -17.27
CA PRO A 24 -0.98 -12.42 -17.63
C PRO A 24 -1.10 -12.89 -19.08
N ILE A 25 -2.08 -13.75 -19.37
CA ILE A 25 -2.41 -14.14 -20.75
C ILE A 25 -2.68 -12.89 -21.61
N ALA A 26 -3.40 -11.94 -21.05
CA ALA A 26 -3.76 -10.67 -21.69
C ALA A 26 -2.55 -9.85 -22.17
N TYR A 27 -1.34 -10.08 -21.66
CA TYR A 27 -0.17 -9.33 -22.12
C TYR A 27 0.39 -9.80 -23.46
N GLY A 28 -0.06 -10.96 -23.98
CA GLY A 28 0.42 -11.49 -25.25
C GLY A 28 1.90 -11.89 -25.27
N ARG A 29 2.50 -12.15 -24.09
CA ARG A 29 3.94 -12.45 -23.91
C ARG A 29 4.21 -13.91 -23.62
N GLY A 30 3.27 -14.82 -23.95
CA GLY A 30 3.40 -16.23 -23.71
C GLY A 30 2.89 -16.71 -22.34
N GLY A 31 2.17 -15.88 -21.60
CA GLY A 31 1.43 -16.31 -20.41
C GLY A 31 0.35 -17.33 -20.78
N THR A 32 0.22 -18.38 -19.99
CA THR A 32 -0.76 -19.48 -20.24
C THR A 32 -1.72 -19.71 -19.07
N GLU A 33 -1.38 -19.17 -17.90
CA GLU A 33 -2.17 -19.32 -16.68
C GLU A 33 -3.02 -18.07 -16.43
N VAL A 34 -4.29 -18.27 -16.10
CA VAL A 34 -5.22 -17.19 -15.81
C VAL A 34 -4.75 -16.40 -14.57
N THR A 35 -4.88 -15.08 -14.63
CA THR A 35 -4.53 -14.19 -13.53
C THR A 35 -5.69 -13.29 -13.15
N VAL A 36 -5.55 -12.57 -12.02
CA VAL A 36 -6.51 -11.52 -11.62
C VAL A 36 -6.65 -10.44 -12.70
N THR A 37 -5.59 -10.15 -13.46
CA THR A 37 -5.64 -9.20 -14.59
C THR A 37 -6.54 -9.70 -15.71
N ASP A 38 -6.41 -10.99 -16.08
CA ASP A 38 -7.24 -11.61 -17.13
C ASP A 38 -8.71 -11.59 -16.71
N ALA A 39 -9.02 -11.92 -15.45
CA ALA A 39 -10.37 -11.86 -14.91
C ALA A 39 -10.97 -10.44 -14.96
N ASN A 40 -10.22 -9.41 -14.54
CA ASN A 40 -10.67 -8.01 -14.64
C ASN A 40 -10.90 -7.58 -16.10
N LEU A 41 -10.04 -8.01 -17.03
CA LEU A 41 -10.17 -7.70 -18.45
C LEU A 41 -11.42 -8.36 -19.04
N VAL A 42 -11.66 -9.64 -18.80
CA VAL A 42 -12.84 -10.38 -19.27
C VAL A 42 -14.13 -9.79 -18.74
N LEU A 43 -14.13 -9.37 -17.46
CA LEU A 43 -15.28 -8.69 -16.84
C LEU A 43 -15.46 -7.24 -17.29
N GLY A 44 -14.60 -6.70 -18.17
CA GLY A 44 -14.67 -5.31 -18.62
C GLY A 44 -14.28 -4.28 -17.55
N ARG A 45 -13.71 -4.70 -16.42
CA ARG A 45 -13.21 -3.82 -15.34
C ARG A 45 -11.83 -3.22 -15.65
N LEU A 46 -11.21 -3.66 -16.74
CA LEU A 46 -9.98 -3.14 -17.30
C LEU A 46 -10.17 -2.92 -18.81
N SER A 47 -9.79 -1.76 -19.31
CA SER A 47 -9.92 -1.45 -20.73
C SER A 47 -8.75 -1.99 -21.54
N ALA A 48 -9.03 -2.84 -22.53
CA ALA A 48 -8.00 -3.40 -23.40
C ALA A 48 -7.23 -2.34 -24.18
N LYS A 49 -7.89 -1.24 -24.59
CA LYS A 49 -7.33 -0.18 -25.43
C LYS A 49 -6.65 0.95 -24.68
N HIS A 50 -6.97 1.12 -23.38
CA HIS A 50 -6.46 2.24 -22.58
C HIS A 50 -5.45 1.79 -21.51
N PHE A 51 -4.89 0.59 -21.68
CA PHE A 51 -3.85 0.09 -20.80
C PHE A 51 -2.54 0.86 -21.01
N LEU A 52 -1.86 1.24 -19.92
CA LEU A 52 -0.67 2.09 -19.93
C LEU A 52 -0.86 3.38 -20.78
N GLY A 53 -1.96 4.08 -20.55
CA GLY A 53 -2.29 5.30 -21.30
C GLY A 53 -2.52 5.05 -22.80
N GLY A 54 -2.91 3.83 -23.19
CA GLY A 54 -3.09 3.44 -24.58
C GLY A 54 -1.82 3.07 -25.34
N THR A 55 -0.66 3.04 -24.66
CA THR A 55 0.62 2.63 -25.27
C THR A 55 0.75 1.11 -25.44
N ALA A 56 -0.10 0.34 -24.76
CA ALA A 56 -0.16 -1.11 -24.88
C ALA A 56 -1.63 -1.55 -25.01
N THR A 57 -1.86 -2.56 -25.84
CA THR A 57 -3.17 -3.20 -26.00
C THR A 57 -3.15 -4.57 -25.35
N LEU A 58 -4.21 -4.91 -24.63
CA LEU A 58 -4.36 -6.22 -24.02
C LEU A 58 -5.11 -7.18 -24.95
N GLU A 59 -4.69 -8.44 -24.95
CA GLU A 59 -5.26 -9.53 -25.75
C GLU A 59 -6.53 -10.09 -25.10
N LEU A 60 -7.68 -9.42 -25.32
CA LEU A 60 -8.95 -9.78 -24.67
C LEU A 60 -9.40 -11.19 -25.03
N GLU A 61 -9.34 -11.58 -26.31
CA GLU A 61 -9.80 -12.91 -26.73
C GLU A 61 -8.93 -14.03 -26.15
N ALA A 62 -7.62 -13.84 -26.07
CA ALA A 62 -6.73 -14.79 -25.42
C ALA A 62 -7.05 -14.95 -23.93
N ALA A 63 -7.38 -13.83 -23.24
CA ALA A 63 -7.81 -13.85 -21.85
C ALA A 63 -9.15 -14.57 -21.67
N ARG A 64 -10.13 -14.35 -22.59
CA ARG A 64 -11.42 -15.07 -22.62
C ARG A 64 -11.21 -16.58 -22.76
N ASP A 65 -10.42 -17.00 -23.74
CA ASP A 65 -10.08 -18.42 -23.93
C ASP A 65 -9.43 -19.03 -22.70
N GLY A 66 -8.56 -18.27 -22.01
CA GLY A 66 -7.96 -18.69 -20.76
C GLY A 66 -8.98 -18.89 -19.64
N VAL A 67 -9.84 -17.89 -19.43
CA VAL A 67 -10.90 -17.93 -18.41
C VAL A 67 -11.91 -19.04 -18.72
N ALA A 68 -12.28 -19.28 -20.00
CA ALA A 68 -13.17 -20.35 -20.39
C ALA A 68 -12.60 -21.75 -20.05
N ARG A 69 -11.29 -21.96 -20.23
CA ARG A 69 -10.65 -23.22 -19.79
C ARG A 69 -10.72 -23.37 -18.27
N LEU A 70 -10.40 -22.34 -17.51
CA LEU A 70 -10.52 -22.36 -16.05
C LEU A 70 -11.96 -22.62 -15.60
N ALA A 71 -12.93 -22.00 -16.24
CA ALA A 71 -14.36 -22.19 -15.98
C ALA A 71 -14.78 -23.64 -16.20
N ALA A 72 -14.36 -24.25 -17.31
CA ALA A 72 -14.63 -25.66 -17.62
C ALA A 72 -14.06 -26.60 -16.54
N ASP A 73 -12.81 -26.37 -16.08
CA ASP A 73 -12.16 -27.15 -15.02
C ASP A 73 -12.90 -27.04 -13.67
N LEU A 74 -13.59 -25.92 -13.44
CA LEU A 74 -14.35 -25.65 -12.20
C LEU A 74 -15.84 -25.99 -12.30
N GLY A 75 -16.35 -26.31 -13.51
CA GLY A 75 -17.78 -26.53 -13.76
C GLY A 75 -18.63 -25.25 -13.64
N LEU A 76 -18.04 -24.08 -13.98
CA LEU A 76 -18.64 -22.76 -13.90
C LEU A 76 -18.82 -22.13 -15.30
N THR A 77 -19.60 -21.08 -15.40
CA THR A 77 -19.56 -20.18 -16.57
C THR A 77 -18.32 -19.28 -16.50
N ASP A 78 -17.92 -18.70 -17.64
CA ASP A 78 -16.77 -17.80 -17.75
C ASP A 78 -16.89 -16.59 -16.82
N VAL A 79 -18.08 -16.01 -16.72
CA VAL A 79 -18.39 -14.88 -15.85
C VAL A 79 -18.27 -15.28 -14.37
N GLU A 80 -18.84 -16.43 -13.99
CA GLU A 80 -18.74 -16.94 -12.61
C GLU A 80 -17.29 -17.24 -12.22
N ALA A 81 -16.50 -17.84 -13.12
CA ALA A 81 -15.09 -18.11 -12.89
C ALA A 81 -14.29 -16.83 -12.71
N ALA A 82 -14.48 -15.82 -13.58
CA ALA A 82 -13.82 -14.54 -13.49
C ALA A 82 -14.17 -13.80 -12.18
N PHE A 83 -15.46 -13.75 -11.78
CA PHE A 83 -15.87 -13.21 -10.48
C PHE A 83 -15.31 -14.02 -9.32
N GLY A 84 -15.26 -15.35 -9.45
CA GLY A 84 -14.63 -16.24 -8.47
C GLY A 84 -13.17 -15.85 -8.21
N VAL A 85 -12.41 -15.58 -9.27
CA VAL A 85 -11.01 -15.11 -9.16
C VAL A 85 -10.93 -13.80 -8.37
N LEU A 86 -11.80 -12.81 -8.66
CA LEU A 86 -11.80 -11.54 -7.94
C LEU A 86 -12.22 -11.72 -6.46
N ARG A 87 -13.25 -12.53 -6.20
CA ARG A 87 -13.73 -12.79 -4.82
C ARG A 87 -12.66 -13.43 -3.96
N VAL A 88 -11.93 -14.42 -4.48
CA VAL A 88 -10.84 -15.08 -3.74
C VAL A 88 -9.67 -14.11 -3.51
N ALA A 89 -9.33 -13.28 -4.51
CA ALA A 89 -8.30 -12.25 -4.36
C ALA A 89 -8.70 -11.21 -3.31
N ASN A 90 -9.94 -10.70 -3.36
CA ASN A 90 -10.47 -9.73 -2.40
C ASN A 90 -10.49 -10.32 -0.98
N ALA A 91 -10.98 -11.54 -0.79
CA ALA A 91 -10.98 -12.21 0.51
C ALA A 91 -9.58 -12.33 1.14
N THR A 92 -8.55 -12.52 0.31
CA THR A 92 -7.15 -12.54 0.77
C THR A 92 -6.69 -11.15 1.23
N MET A 93 -7.04 -10.10 0.48
CA MET A 93 -6.73 -8.71 0.85
C MET A 93 -7.51 -8.27 2.10
N GLU A 94 -8.80 -8.61 2.20
CA GLU A 94 -9.63 -8.35 3.37
C GLU A 94 -9.04 -8.96 4.64
N ARG A 95 -8.57 -10.21 4.55
CA ARG A 95 -7.91 -10.87 5.69
C ARG A 95 -6.67 -10.11 6.14
N ALA A 96 -5.83 -9.64 5.21
CA ALA A 96 -4.65 -8.84 5.53
C ALA A 96 -5.02 -7.51 6.22
N ILE A 97 -6.08 -6.84 5.76
CA ILE A 97 -6.58 -5.61 6.38
C ILE A 97 -7.10 -5.89 7.79
N ARG A 98 -7.86 -6.98 8.01
CA ARG A 98 -8.38 -7.36 9.33
C ARG A 98 -7.27 -7.63 10.35
N VAL A 99 -6.16 -8.24 9.94
CA VAL A 99 -4.99 -8.49 10.81
C VAL A 99 -4.39 -7.19 11.36
N ILE A 100 -4.32 -6.14 10.55
CA ILE A 100 -3.73 -4.86 10.99
C ILE A 100 -4.75 -3.90 11.61
N SER A 101 -6.04 -4.18 11.52
CA SER A 101 -7.13 -3.38 12.09
C SER A 101 -7.83 -4.11 13.24
N LEU A 102 -8.79 -4.98 12.94
CA LEU A 102 -9.64 -5.65 13.94
C LEU A 102 -8.83 -6.43 14.98
N GLU A 103 -7.81 -7.17 14.58
CA GLU A 103 -6.96 -7.92 15.52
C GLU A 103 -6.13 -7.01 16.45
N ARG A 104 -6.00 -5.72 16.09
CA ARG A 104 -5.37 -4.69 16.91
C ARG A 104 -6.37 -3.78 17.62
N GLY A 105 -7.66 -4.10 17.55
CA GLY A 105 -8.73 -3.36 18.24
C GLY A 105 -9.18 -2.09 17.50
N HIS A 106 -8.90 -1.97 16.20
CA HIS A 106 -9.36 -0.86 15.37
C HIS A 106 -10.52 -1.30 14.49
N ASP A 107 -11.64 -0.58 14.51
CA ASP A 107 -12.77 -0.83 13.61
C ASP A 107 -12.48 -0.21 12.23
N PRO A 108 -12.48 -1.01 11.13
CA PRO A 108 -12.30 -0.48 9.78
C PRO A 108 -13.30 0.62 9.39
N ALA A 109 -14.49 0.60 9.96
CA ALA A 109 -15.52 1.62 9.71
C ALA A 109 -15.12 3.04 10.14
N ASP A 110 -14.16 3.18 11.04
CA ASP A 110 -13.63 4.47 11.49
C ASP A 110 -12.57 5.06 10.55
N PHE A 111 -12.21 4.35 9.48
CA PHE A 111 -11.07 4.71 8.62
C PHE A 111 -11.50 5.00 7.18
N THR A 112 -10.59 5.63 6.44
CA THR A 112 -10.64 5.75 4.99
C THR A 112 -9.64 4.77 4.37
N LEU A 113 -10.07 3.99 3.40
CA LEU A 113 -9.18 3.10 2.64
C LEU A 113 -8.39 3.90 1.62
N VAL A 114 -7.08 4.06 1.82
CA VAL A 114 -6.20 4.68 0.82
C VAL A 114 -5.76 3.62 -0.17
N CYS A 115 -6.11 3.83 -1.43
CA CYS A 115 -5.84 2.91 -2.51
C CYS A 115 -4.71 3.42 -3.40
N PHE A 116 -3.64 2.62 -3.59
CA PHE A 116 -2.55 2.95 -4.49
C PHE A 116 -1.95 1.70 -5.16
N GLY A 117 -1.09 1.93 -6.17
CA GLY A 117 -0.54 0.89 -7.03
C GLY A 117 -1.39 0.64 -8.27
N GLY A 118 -0.83 -0.09 -9.24
CA GLY A 118 -1.43 -0.26 -10.57
C GLY A 118 -2.78 -0.98 -10.60
N ALA A 119 -3.01 -1.93 -9.68
CA ALA A 119 -4.23 -2.76 -9.64
C ALA A 119 -5.18 -2.40 -8.49
N GLY A 120 -4.74 -1.61 -7.50
CA GLY A 120 -5.50 -1.35 -6.28
C GLY A 120 -6.88 -0.76 -6.56
N GLY A 121 -6.99 0.19 -7.50
CA GLY A 121 -8.23 0.85 -7.85
C GLY A 121 -9.34 -0.08 -8.38
N MET A 122 -8.97 -1.24 -8.91
CA MET A 122 -9.94 -2.24 -9.39
C MET A 122 -10.62 -3.03 -8.26
N HIS A 123 -10.05 -3.00 -7.05
CA HIS A 123 -10.53 -3.78 -5.91
C HIS A 123 -11.07 -2.92 -4.76
N ALA A 124 -10.66 -1.64 -4.71
CA ALA A 124 -10.81 -0.80 -3.54
C ALA A 124 -12.26 -0.59 -3.09
N ALA A 125 -13.21 -0.39 -4.00
CA ALA A 125 -14.61 -0.21 -3.67
C ALA A 125 -15.23 -1.49 -3.11
N ASP A 126 -14.93 -2.65 -3.72
CA ASP A 126 -15.40 -3.97 -3.24
C ASP A 126 -14.87 -4.25 -1.83
N LEU A 127 -13.57 -3.97 -1.58
CA LEU A 127 -12.94 -4.13 -0.28
C LEU A 127 -13.57 -3.22 0.78
N ALA A 128 -13.81 -1.95 0.43
CA ALA A 128 -14.43 -0.99 1.33
C ALA A 128 -15.84 -1.43 1.72
N GLN A 129 -16.64 -1.88 0.74
CA GLN A 129 -17.99 -2.40 0.98
C GLN A 129 -17.98 -3.62 1.91
N ASN A 130 -17.12 -4.60 1.66
CA ASN A 130 -17.05 -5.84 2.44
C ASN A 130 -16.53 -5.63 3.87
N LEU A 131 -15.71 -4.59 4.09
CA LEU A 131 -15.14 -4.25 5.39
C LEU A 131 -15.95 -3.18 6.14
N GLY A 132 -17.01 -2.63 5.54
CA GLY A 132 -17.80 -1.55 6.11
C GLY A 132 -17.04 -0.20 6.16
N ILE A 133 -15.99 -0.04 5.35
CA ILE A 133 -15.21 1.21 5.27
C ILE A 133 -16.03 2.24 4.50
N PRO A 134 -16.33 3.42 5.07
CA PRO A 134 -17.27 4.37 4.46
C PRO A 134 -16.70 5.11 3.25
N ARG A 135 -15.38 5.12 3.08
CA ARG A 135 -14.73 5.95 2.06
C ARG A 135 -13.46 5.30 1.52
N VAL A 136 -13.27 5.43 0.20
CA VAL A 136 -12.01 5.12 -0.48
C VAL A 136 -11.38 6.41 -0.99
N LEU A 137 -10.09 6.59 -0.74
CA LEU A 137 -9.27 7.65 -1.30
C LEU A 137 -8.31 7.05 -2.33
N VAL A 138 -8.42 7.49 -3.59
CA VAL A 138 -7.46 7.17 -4.66
C VAL A 138 -6.65 8.42 -4.97
N PRO A 139 -5.38 8.51 -4.54
CA PRO A 139 -4.55 9.69 -4.75
C PRO A 139 -4.33 10.00 -6.24
N ARG A 140 -4.04 11.27 -6.56
CA ARG A 140 -3.79 11.70 -7.94
C ARG A 140 -2.70 10.91 -8.65
N SER A 141 -1.74 10.40 -7.99
CA SER A 141 -0.64 9.61 -8.58
C SER A 141 -0.62 8.20 -8.03
N ALA A 142 -1.81 7.58 -7.88
CA ALA A 142 -1.96 6.30 -7.20
C ALA A 142 -1.02 5.22 -7.73
N GLY A 143 -0.84 5.11 -9.04
CA GLY A 143 0.00 4.09 -9.66
C GLY A 143 1.51 4.23 -9.35
N ILE A 144 1.97 5.46 -9.03
CA ILE A 144 3.38 5.76 -8.71
C ILE A 144 3.57 6.36 -7.32
N LEU A 145 2.57 6.24 -6.43
CA LEU A 145 2.58 6.85 -5.10
C LEU A 145 3.80 6.43 -4.26
N SER A 146 4.22 5.17 -4.37
CA SER A 146 5.42 4.68 -3.68
C SER A 146 6.69 5.40 -4.14
N ALA A 147 6.85 5.64 -5.44
CA ALA A 147 7.98 6.38 -5.98
C ALA A 147 7.94 7.86 -5.53
N LEU A 148 6.76 8.47 -5.54
CA LEU A 148 6.55 9.82 -5.00
C LEU A 148 6.91 9.86 -3.51
N GLY A 149 6.47 8.86 -2.73
CA GLY A 149 6.81 8.74 -1.31
C GLY A 149 8.32 8.64 -1.07
N MET A 150 9.05 7.90 -1.89
CA MET A 150 10.51 7.83 -1.83
C MET A 150 11.19 9.18 -2.13
N LEU A 151 10.64 9.96 -3.06
CA LEU A 151 11.16 11.30 -3.37
C LEU A 151 10.91 12.29 -2.25
N LEU A 152 9.82 12.13 -1.49
CA LEU A 152 9.40 13.02 -0.41
C LEU A 152 9.89 12.56 0.97
N ALA A 153 10.32 11.31 1.10
CA ALA A 153 10.79 10.77 2.37
C ALA A 153 12.07 11.48 2.82
N ASP A 154 12.15 11.73 4.11
CA ASP A 154 13.39 12.20 4.73
C ASP A 154 14.51 11.16 4.51
N TYR A 155 15.74 11.64 4.44
CA TYR A 155 16.88 10.76 4.55
C TYR A 155 16.92 10.21 5.99
N VAL A 156 16.87 8.90 6.15
CA VAL A 156 16.99 8.24 7.45
C VAL A 156 17.93 7.06 7.34
N ARG A 157 18.99 7.06 8.16
CA ARG A 157 19.93 5.94 8.23
C ARG A 157 20.26 5.64 9.68
N ASP A 158 20.18 4.37 10.03
CA ASP A 158 20.49 3.87 11.38
C ASP A 158 21.89 3.24 11.40
N TYR A 159 22.68 3.63 12.39
CA TYR A 159 24.00 3.09 12.70
C TYR A 159 23.96 2.46 14.07
N SER A 160 24.53 1.29 14.23
CA SER A 160 24.56 0.61 15.51
C SER A 160 25.87 -0.11 15.75
N ARG A 161 26.24 -0.21 17.03
CA ARG A 161 27.38 -0.98 17.50
C ARG A 161 26.99 -1.72 18.78
N THR A 162 27.25 -3.02 18.81
CA THR A 162 27.06 -3.85 20.01
C THR A 162 28.17 -3.60 20.97
N LEU A 163 27.84 -3.37 22.26
CA LEU A 163 28.77 -3.22 23.38
C LEU A 163 28.64 -4.38 24.35
N LEU A 164 27.43 -4.72 24.75
CA LEU A 164 27.09 -5.77 25.73
C LEU A 164 27.83 -5.59 27.05
N VAL A 165 27.66 -4.41 27.66
CA VAL A 165 28.37 -4.03 28.91
C VAL A 165 27.36 -3.77 30.03
N PRO A 166 27.55 -4.35 31.24
CA PRO A 166 26.76 -4.02 32.41
C PRO A 166 26.83 -2.51 32.74
N THR A 167 25.69 -1.92 33.11
CA THR A 167 25.60 -0.47 33.31
C THR A 167 26.55 0.04 34.39
N HIS A 168 26.78 -0.75 35.45
CA HIS A 168 27.71 -0.38 36.56
C HIS A 168 29.19 -0.48 36.16
N GLU A 169 29.54 -1.18 35.09
CA GLU A 169 30.91 -1.28 34.53
C GLU A 169 31.13 -0.26 33.39
N LEU A 170 30.09 0.47 33.03
CA LEU A 170 30.09 1.31 31.85
C LEU A 170 30.86 2.62 32.11
N VAL A 171 31.94 2.83 31.39
CA VAL A 171 32.69 4.08 31.42
C VAL A 171 32.06 5.04 30.41
N SER A 172 31.67 6.24 30.84
CA SER A 172 31.04 7.26 29.99
C SER A 172 31.85 7.56 28.73
N GLU A 173 33.19 7.58 28.81
CA GLU A 173 34.08 7.79 27.68
C GLU A 173 33.96 6.68 26.62
N THR A 174 33.68 5.44 27.02
CA THR A 174 33.47 4.30 26.09
C THR A 174 32.21 4.49 25.30
N LEU A 175 31.11 4.92 25.95
CA LEU A 175 29.85 5.25 25.25
C LEU A 175 30.02 6.41 24.28
N GLU A 176 30.59 7.51 24.75
CA GLU A 176 30.82 8.71 23.95
C GLU A 176 31.70 8.42 22.73
N SER A 177 32.79 7.65 22.93
CA SER A 177 33.66 7.24 21.82
C SER A 177 32.94 6.37 20.80
N ALA A 178 32.13 5.41 21.27
CA ALA A 178 31.35 4.55 20.37
C ALA A 178 30.32 5.35 19.57
N LEU A 179 29.60 6.28 20.21
CA LEU A 179 28.62 7.16 19.55
C LEU A 179 29.30 8.10 18.55
N ARG A 180 30.41 8.79 18.94
CA ARG A 180 31.18 9.66 18.02
C ARG A 180 31.67 8.93 16.78
N ASN A 181 32.09 7.67 16.91
CA ASN A 181 32.49 6.88 15.74
C ASN A 181 31.31 6.62 14.80
N LEU A 182 30.12 6.32 15.34
CA LEU A 182 28.92 6.13 14.52
C LEU A 182 28.47 7.44 13.86
N GLU A 183 28.56 8.56 14.55
CA GLU A 183 28.28 9.89 14.00
C GLU A 183 29.24 10.27 12.88
N THR A 184 30.55 10.02 13.06
CA THR A 184 31.53 10.26 12.01
C THR A 184 31.22 9.46 10.75
N ASN A 185 30.82 8.19 10.90
CA ASN A 185 30.41 7.35 9.77
C ASN A 185 29.14 7.90 9.11
N ALA A 186 28.16 8.32 9.93
CA ALA A 186 26.92 8.87 9.42
C ALA A 186 27.13 10.15 8.60
N VAL A 187 27.96 11.06 9.09
CA VAL A 187 28.32 12.30 8.38
C VAL A 187 29.08 11.99 7.09
N ALA A 188 30.05 11.08 7.12
CA ALA A 188 30.83 10.70 5.96
C ALA A 188 29.95 10.05 4.85
N ASP A 189 29.06 9.14 5.23
CA ASP A 189 28.14 8.50 4.31
C ASP A 189 27.20 9.53 3.67
N PHE A 190 26.61 10.44 4.48
CA PHE A 190 25.70 11.47 3.98
C PHE A 190 26.40 12.45 3.03
N ALA A 191 27.62 12.88 3.37
CA ALA A 191 28.44 13.73 2.49
C ALA A 191 28.80 13.02 1.17
N SER A 192 29.09 11.72 1.22
CA SER A 192 29.38 10.92 0.01
C SER A 192 28.20 10.83 -0.97
N GLU A 193 26.97 10.96 -0.47
CA GLU A 193 25.73 11.01 -1.23
C GLU A 193 25.35 12.45 -1.68
N GLY A 194 26.22 13.42 -1.42
CA GLY A 194 26.02 14.82 -1.81
C GLY A 194 25.20 15.65 -0.81
N GLY A 195 25.00 15.16 0.41
CA GLY A 195 24.33 15.90 1.48
C GLY A 195 25.22 16.94 2.16
N ASP A 196 24.62 18.01 2.69
CA ASP A 196 25.31 19.00 3.52
C ASP A 196 25.18 18.62 4.99
N GLU A 197 26.30 18.54 5.73
CA GLU A 197 26.31 18.16 7.15
C GLU A 197 25.38 19.05 8.00
N SER A 198 25.19 20.30 7.61
CA SER A 198 24.30 21.24 8.32
C SER A 198 22.82 20.83 8.31
N ASP A 199 22.41 19.97 7.38
CA ASP A 199 21.03 19.46 7.28
C ASP A 199 20.83 18.20 8.10
N LEU A 200 21.91 17.60 8.64
CA LEU A 200 21.87 16.32 9.30
C LEU A 200 21.60 16.45 10.80
N VAL A 201 20.52 15.84 11.26
CA VAL A 201 20.21 15.70 12.69
C VAL A 201 20.61 14.28 13.12
N LEU A 202 21.43 14.20 14.19
CA LEU A 202 21.89 12.94 14.74
C LEU A 202 21.20 12.67 16.07
N GLU A 203 20.45 11.58 16.14
CA GLU A 203 19.73 11.13 17.34
C GLU A 203 20.47 9.94 17.96
N ARG A 204 20.83 10.07 19.23
CA ARG A 204 21.56 9.05 19.99
C ARG A 204 20.60 8.23 20.83
N THR A 205 20.66 6.90 20.74
CA THR A 205 19.88 5.99 21.57
C THR A 205 20.73 4.82 22.07
N LEU A 206 20.28 4.23 23.17
CA LEU A 206 20.85 3.02 23.75
C LEU A 206 19.80 1.93 23.78
N ASP A 207 20.17 0.72 23.39
CA ASP A 207 19.37 -0.47 23.65
C ASP A 207 19.76 -1.02 25.03
N VAL A 208 18.83 -0.97 25.96
CA VAL A 208 19.06 -1.38 27.36
C VAL A 208 18.13 -2.52 27.72
N ARG A 209 18.63 -3.46 28.53
CA ARG A 209 17.80 -4.53 29.10
C ARG A 209 18.23 -4.86 30.52
N TYR A 210 17.37 -5.55 31.26
CA TYR A 210 17.84 -6.23 32.46
C TYR A 210 18.76 -7.37 32.07
N ARG A 211 19.85 -7.54 32.82
CA ARG A 211 20.83 -8.60 32.55
C ARG A 211 20.14 -9.96 32.53
N GLY A 212 20.38 -10.73 31.46
CA GLY A 212 19.79 -12.05 31.25
C GLY A 212 18.40 -12.04 30.60
N GLN A 213 17.82 -10.88 30.23
CA GLN A 213 16.63 -10.83 29.39
C GLN A 213 16.95 -10.97 27.89
N GLY A 214 16.00 -11.52 27.14
CA GLY A 214 16.14 -11.72 25.69
C GLY A 214 15.85 -10.50 24.83
N PHE A 215 15.18 -9.46 25.39
CA PHE A 215 14.75 -8.30 24.63
C PHE A 215 15.21 -7.01 25.29
N GLU A 216 15.68 -6.08 24.48
CA GLU A 216 16.07 -4.74 24.85
C GLU A 216 14.98 -3.70 24.56
N ILE A 217 15.08 -2.55 25.22
CA ILE A 217 14.27 -1.36 24.98
C ILE A 217 15.20 -0.23 24.58
N ALA A 218 14.90 0.43 23.46
CA ALA A 218 15.62 1.61 23.03
C ALA A 218 15.19 2.82 23.87
N VAL A 219 16.19 3.51 24.44
CA VAL A 219 16.01 4.73 25.23
C VAL A 219 16.94 5.84 24.73
N PRO A 220 16.55 7.13 24.83
CA PRO A 220 17.44 8.23 24.50
C PRO A 220 18.75 8.17 25.30
N PHE A 221 19.86 8.47 24.65
CA PHE A 221 21.13 8.64 25.34
C PHE A 221 21.11 9.90 26.21
N GLY A 222 21.49 9.78 27.47
CA GLY A 222 21.53 10.87 28.43
C GLY A 222 21.92 10.36 29.84
N ASN A 223 22.11 11.26 30.78
CA ASN A 223 22.55 10.90 32.12
C ASN A 223 21.56 10.01 32.90
N ALA A 224 20.28 10.08 32.56
CA ALA A 224 19.17 9.35 33.19
C ALA A 224 18.65 8.17 32.34
N PHE A 225 19.48 7.58 31.46
CA PHE A 225 19.02 6.53 30.58
C PHE A 225 18.53 5.26 31.28
N VAL A 226 19.08 4.95 32.49
CA VAL A 226 18.65 3.80 33.27
C VAL A 226 17.25 4.02 33.85
N GLU A 227 16.98 5.19 34.39
CA GLU A 227 15.67 5.58 34.89
C GLU A 227 14.63 5.58 33.74
N THR A 228 15.02 6.15 32.60
CA THR A 228 14.20 6.13 31.39
C THR A 228 13.89 4.71 30.93
N PHE A 229 14.85 3.80 31.05
CA PHE A 229 14.64 2.38 30.75
C PHE A 229 13.62 1.75 31.72
N HIS A 230 13.73 1.99 33.03
CA HIS A 230 12.77 1.45 34.01
C HIS A 230 11.35 1.95 33.75
N GLU A 231 11.18 3.23 33.42
CA GLU A 231 9.89 3.80 33.04
C GLU A 231 9.33 3.17 31.75
N ALA A 232 10.18 3.03 30.73
CA ALA A 232 9.78 2.41 29.46
C ALA A 232 9.40 0.93 29.63
N HIS A 233 10.15 0.20 30.48
CA HIS A 233 9.88 -1.19 30.81
C HIS A 233 8.54 -1.34 31.56
N SER A 234 8.27 -0.45 32.52
CA SER A 234 7.01 -0.42 33.25
C SER A 234 5.82 -0.13 32.34
N ARG A 235 5.96 0.81 31.39
CA ARG A 235 4.91 1.11 30.40
C ARG A 235 4.65 -0.07 29.47
N ARG A 236 5.69 -0.79 29.06
CA ARG A 236 5.57 -1.87 28.06
C ARG A 236 5.09 -3.19 28.65
N TYR A 237 5.54 -3.52 29.88
CA TYR A 237 5.34 -4.82 30.50
C TYR A 237 4.54 -4.77 31.81
N GLY A 238 4.17 -3.57 32.27
CA GLY A 238 3.38 -3.38 33.49
C GLY A 238 4.20 -3.43 34.80
N TYR A 239 5.52 -3.62 34.73
CA TYR A 239 6.42 -3.64 35.89
C TYR A 239 7.83 -3.14 35.56
N SER A 240 8.58 -2.73 36.58
CA SER A 240 10.02 -2.48 36.53
C SER A 240 10.64 -2.88 37.85
N ASP A 241 11.94 -3.13 37.84
CA ASP A 241 12.71 -3.52 39.07
C ASP A 241 14.05 -2.80 39.07
N SER A 242 14.15 -1.70 39.83
CA SER A 242 15.34 -0.89 39.93
C SER A 242 16.49 -1.57 40.72
N SER A 243 16.23 -2.71 41.38
CA SER A 243 17.27 -3.49 42.08
C SER A 243 18.01 -4.46 41.15
N ARG A 244 17.50 -4.72 39.98
CA ARG A 244 18.12 -5.61 38.97
C ARG A 244 19.19 -4.89 38.18
N ASP A 245 20.30 -5.59 37.94
CA ASP A 245 21.35 -5.13 37.04
C ASP A 245 20.81 -4.94 35.63
N THR A 246 21.20 -3.82 35.01
CA THR A 246 20.96 -3.51 33.63
C THR A 246 22.24 -3.61 32.81
N GLU A 247 22.11 -3.84 31.51
CA GLU A 247 23.22 -3.82 30.55
C GLU A 247 22.84 -3.05 29.28
N VAL A 248 23.81 -2.31 28.75
CA VAL A 248 23.70 -1.69 27.43
C VAL A 248 24.09 -2.72 26.39
N VAL A 249 23.14 -3.08 25.52
CA VAL A 249 23.33 -4.07 24.45
C VAL A 249 23.95 -3.39 23.24
N ASN A 250 23.34 -2.31 22.76
CA ASN A 250 23.82 -1.55 21.60
C ASN A 250 23.81 -0.05 21.89
N VAL A 251 24.71 0.65 21.25
CA VAL A 251 24.60 2.09 21.00
C VAL A 251 24.14 2.31 19.58
N ARG A 252 23.24 3.30 19.38
CA ARG A 252 22.69 3.63 18.08
C ARG A 252 22.76 5.12 17.80
N VAL A 253 23.01 5.44 16.55
CA VAL A 253 22.86 6.80 16.01
C VAL A 253 21.90 6.71 14.83
N ARG A 254 20.84 7.48 14.89
CA ARG A 254 19.95 7.70 13.76
C ARG A 254 20.28 9.04 13.12
N ALA A 255 20.69 9.01 11.87
CA ALA A 255 20.95 10.18 11.05
C ALA A 255 19.69 10.52 10.25
N VAL A 256 19.18 11.73 10.41
CA VAL A 256 17.99 12.24 9.74
C VAL A 256 18.30 13.54 9.05
N ALA A 257 18.10 13.62 7.73
CA ALA A 257 18.07 14.89 7.03
C ALA A 257 16.69 15.08 6.39
N LYS A 258 16.02 16.16 6.78
CA LYS A 258 14.69 16.49 6.28
C LYS A 258 14.77 16.99 4.86
N ARG A 259 13.97 16.40 3.98
CA ARG A 259 13.78 16.92 2.63
C ARG A 259 12.81 18.11 2.64
N ALA A 260 13.00 19.00 1.67
CA ALA A 260 12.05 20.10 1.45
C ALA A 260 10.65 19.51 1.18
N ARG A 261 9.65 20.07 1.87
CA ARG A 261 8.26 19.70 1.59
C ARG A 261 7.89 20.15 0.19
N VAL A 262 7.29 19.24 -0.58
CA VAL A 262 6.71 19.57 -1.88
C VAL A 262 5.23 19.82 -1.65
N ASP A 263 4.77 21.01 -1.98
CA ASP A 263 3.35 21.32 -1.96
C ASP A 263 2.68 20.62 -3.16
N LEU A 264 1.76 19.72 -2.84
CA LEU A 264 0.96 19.07 -3.88
C LEU A 264 -0.01 20.11 -4.48
N ALA A 265 -0.16 20.08 -5.80
CA ALA A 265 -1.05 20.98 -6.51
C ALA A 265 -2.48 20.86 -5.98
N ARG A 266 -3.09 22.04 -5.72
CA ARG A 266 -4.50 22.20 -5.39
C ARG A 266 -5.14 23.14 -6.38
N ALA A 267 -6.43 22.96 -6.61
CA ALA A 267 -7.23 23.89 -7.41
C ALA A 267 -8.63 24.04 -6.80
N ASP A 268 -9.27 25.15 -7.08
CA ASP A 268 -10.63 25.40 -6.65
C ASP A 268 -11.61 24.41 -7.31
N LEU A 269 -12.75 24.19 -6.66
CA LEU A 269 -13.80 23.32 -7.18
C LEU A 269 -14.48 23.98 -8.39
N GLU A 270 -14.49 23.29 -9.55
CA GLU A 270 -15.04 23.80 -10.80
C GLU A 270 -16.52 23.40 -11.01
N GLY A 271 -17.04 22.48 -10.21
CA GLY A 271 -18.42 22.00 -10.29
C GLY A 271 -18.52 20.49 -10.58
N PRO A 272 -19.76 19.93 -10.51
CA PRO A 272 -19.94 18.48 -10.51
C PRO A 272 -19.88 17.82 -11.88
N ASP A 273 -19.98 18.56 -12.99
CA ASP A 273 -20.06 17.99 -14.33
C ASP A 273 -18.75 17.32 -14.75
N ALA A 274 -18.77 15.99 -14.86
CA ALA A 274 -17.65 15.16 -15.30
C ALA A 274 -17.72 14.78 -16.80
N SER A 275 -18.68 15.32 -17.57
CA SER A 275 -18.95 14.90 -18.95
C SER A 275 -17.74 15.07 -19.87
N ALA A 276 -16.93 16.12 -19.65
CA ALA A 276 -15.72 16.38 -20.45
C ALA A 276 -14.66 15.29 -20.29
N ALA A 277 -14.67 14.53 -19.19
CA ALA A 277 -13.74 13.44 -18.95
C ALA A 277 -14.19 12.11 -19.57
N VAL A 278 -15.44 12.00 -20.03
CA VAL A 278 -15.96 10.74 -20.63
C VAL A 278 -15.38 10.59 -22.02
N ILE A 279 -14.64 9.50 -22.23
CA ILE A 279 -13.98 9.19 -23.51
C ILE A 279 -14.65 8.04 -24.28
N ALA A 280 -15.41 7.18 -23.60
CA ALA A 280 -16.15 6.07 -24.22
C ALA A 280 -17.20 5.51 -23.25
N ASP A 281 -18.08 4.65 -23.78
CA ASP A 281 -18.83 3.67 -23.01
C ASP A 281 -18.14 2.31 -23.11
N GLN A 282 -18.13 1.54 -22.01
CA GLN A 282 -17.56 0.20 -21.92
C GLN A 282 -18.55 -0.76 -21.28
N VAL A 283 -18.72 -1.94 -21.88
CA VAL A 283 -19.51 -3.00 -21.28
C VAL A 283 -18.73 -3.62 -20.13
N MET A 284 -19.34 -3.67 -18.96
CA MET A 284 -18.91 -4.45 -17.81
C MET A 284 -19.86 -5.62 -17.64
N LEU A 285 -19.31 -6.81 -17.37
CA LEU A 285 -20.10 -7.98 -17.07
C LEU A 285 -20.38 -8.02 -15.56
N GLY A 286 -21.65 -8.08 -15.19
CA GLY A 286 -22.14 -8.38 -13.84
C GLY A 286 -22.62 -9.84 -13.75
N LEU A 287 -22.87 -10.35 -12.55
CA LEU A 287 -23.49 -11.67 -12.37
C LEU A 287 -24.94 -11.71 -12.86
N GLU A 288 -25.62 -10.56 -12.90
CA GLU A 288 -27.02 -10.41 -13.32
C GLU A 288 -27.15 -9.98 -14.80
N GLY A 289 -26.04 -9.71 -15.48
CA GLY A 289 -26.03 -9.28 -16.89
C GLY A 289 -24.97 -8.25 -17.22
N GLU A 290 -25.13 -7.64 -18.40
CA GLU A 290 -24.25 -6.60 -18.89
C GLU A 290 -24.65 -5.22 -18.36
N GLU A 291 -23.67 -4.40 -18.03
CA GLU A 291 -23.81 -3.04 -17.54
C GLU A 291 -23.01 -2.08 -18.43
N SER A 292 -23.61 -0.95 -18.79
CA SER A 292 -22.88 0.10 -19.52
C SER A 292 -22.19 1.04 -18.54
N ALA A 293 -20.86 0.96 -18.46
CA ALA A 293 -20.02 1.83 -17.64
C ALA A 293 -19.45 2.99 -18.47
N LYS A 294 -19.34 4.17 -17.87
CA LYS A 294 -18.60 5.28 -18.45
C LYS A 294 -17.09 5.06 -18.28
N LEU A 295 -16.36 5.21 -19.38
CA LEU A 295 -14.90 5.24 -19.36
C LEU A 295 -14.45 6.70 -19.30
N LEU A 296 -13.76 7.08 -18.21
CA LEU A 296 -13.34 8.45 -17.96
C LEU A 296 -11.80 8.55 -17.97
N ASP A 297 -11.29 9.58 -18.62
CA ASP A 297 -9.88 9.94 -18.59
C ASP A 297 -9.57 10.72 -17.29
N ARG A 298 -8.66 10.18 -16.49
CA ARG A 298 -8.22 10.79 -15.25
C ARG A 298 -7.69 12.21 -15.42
N GLU A 299 -6.97 12.47 -16.49
CA GLU A 299 -6.33 13.76 -16.75
C GLU A 299 -7.35 14.86 -17.12
N GLN A 300 -8.56 14.47 -17.53
CA GLN A 300 -9.65 15.40 -17.85
C GLN A 300 -10.56 15.69 -16.64
N LEU A 301 -10.46 14.91 -15.56
CA LEU A 301 -11.22 15.16 -14.34
C LEU A 301 -10.70 16.39 -13.61
N ARG A 302 -11.62 17.24 -13.15
CA ARG A 302 -11.35 18.49 -12.43
C ARG A 302 -11.87 18.42 -10.99
N PRO A 303 -11.27 19.17 -10.05
CA PRO A 303 -11.80 19.30 -8.71
C PRO A 303 -13.28 19.69 -8.72
N GLY A 304 -14.06 18.99 -7.92
CA GLY A 304 -15.52 19.18 -7.86
C GLY A 304 -16.30 18.25 -8.78
N ASN A 305 -15.69 17.64 -9.81
CA ASN A 305 -16.40 16.70 -10.66
C ASN A 305 -16.95 15.52 -9.85
N GLU A 306 -18.16 15.07 -10.20
CA GLU A 306 -18.86 14.00 -9.51
C GLU A 306 -19.59 13.13 -10.54
N PHE A 307 -19.57 11.81 -10.36
CA PHE A 307 -20.33 10.87 -11.17
C PHE A 307 -20.66 9.61 -10.37
N ALA A 308 -21.79 8.99 -10.72
CA ALA A 308 -22.20 7.71 -10.17
C ALA A 308 -21.64 6.56 -10.99
N GLY A 309 -21.35 5.41 -10.34
CA GLY A 309 -21.05 4.16 -11.04
C GLY A 309 -22.29 3.57 -11.76
N PRO A 310 -22.06 2.66 -12.74
CA PRO A 310 -20.79 2.04 -13.05
C PRO A 310 -19.89 2.95 -13.90
N GLY A 311 -18.62 3.01 -13.52
CA GLY A 311 -17.62 3.80 -14.21
C GLY A 311 -16.20 3.25 -14.05
N LEU A 312 -15.35 3.57 -15.02
CA LEU A 312 -13.93 3.24 -15.03
C LEU A 312 -13.15 4.52 -15.23
N VAL A 313 -12.28 4.86 -14.27
CA VAL A 313 -11.34 5.95 -14.44
C VAL A 313 -10.00 5.36 -14.85
N VAL A 314 -9.53 5.70 -16.04
CA VAL A 314 -8.27 5.24 -16.60
C VAL A 314 -7.20 6.32 -16.52
N GLU A 315 -6.01 5.92 -16.16
CA GLU A 315 -4.80 6.74 -16.20
C GLU A 315 -3.61 5.89 -16.64
N TYR A 316 -2.47 6.50 -16.88
CA TYR A 316 -1.29 5.77 -17.40
C TYR A 316 -0.94 4.53 -16.57
N SER A 317 -0.93 4.63 -15.26
CA SER A 317 -0.36 3.61 -14.37
C SER A 317 -1.37 2.84 -13.54
N THR A 318 -2.66 3.19 -13.59
CA THR A 318 -3.72 2.48 -12.83
C THR A 318 -5.10 2.63 -13.47
N THR A 319 -6.03 1.79 -13.06
CA THR A 319 -7.45 1.90 -13.36
C THR A 319 -8.24 1.84 -12.07
N THR A 320 -9.20 2.74 -11.91
CA THR A 320 -10.13 2.76 -10.78
C THR A 320 -11.52 2.36 -11.23
N VAL A 321 -12.10 1.36 -10.59
CA VAL A 321 -13.48 0.92 -10.82
C VAL A 321 -14.39 1.61 -9.82
N VAL A 322 -15.43 2.29 -10.32
CA VAL A 322 -16.54 2.82 -9.52
C VAL A 322 -17.74 1.93 -9.79
N PRO A 323 -18.09 0.99 -8.89
CA PRO A 323 -19.19 0.06 -9.13
C PRO A 323 -20.55 0.74 -8.96
N ILE A 324 -21.61 0.05 -9.41
CA ILE A 324 -23.00 0.47 -9.13
C ILE A 324 -23.17 0.68 -7.61
N GLY A 325 -23.92 1.71 -7.25
CA GLY A 325 -24.16 2.08 -5.85
C GLY A 325 -23.05 2.89 -5.21
N PHE A 326 -21.98 3.23 -5.95
CA PHE A 326 -20.96 4.17 -5.51
C PHE A 326 -21.02 5.48 -6.27
N THR A 327 -20.66 6.55 -5.61
CA THR A 327 -20.38 7.86 -6.20
C THR A 327 -18.90 8.17 -6.09
N CYS A 328 -18.33 8.73 -7.13
CA CYS A 328 -16.97 9.21 -7.17
C CYS A 328 -16.95 10.73 -7.27
N ARG A 329 -16.20 11.42 -6.39
CA ARG A 329 -15.99 12.86 -6.40
C ARG A 329 -14.50 13.16 -6.47
N VAL A 330 -14.13 14.23 -7.18
CA VAL A 330 -12.74 14.74 -7.24
C VAL A 330 -12.56 15.84 -6.21
N ASP A 331 -11.58 15.71 -5.31
CA ASP A 331 -11.28 16.75 -4.31
C ASP A 331 -10.35 17.86 -4.86
N GLU A 332 -10.09 18.89 -4.07
CA GLU A 332 -9.21 20.03 -4.41
C GLU A 332 -7.77 19.60 -4.75
N SER A 333 -7.33 18.45 -4.28
CA SER A 333 -5.99 17.89 -4.54
C SER A 333 -6.01 16.90 -5.71
N PHE A 334 -7.11 16.85 -6.47
CA PHE A 334 -7.32 15.92 -7.58
C PHE A 334 -7.37 14.44 -7.15
N ASN A 335 -7.61 14.11 -5.90
CA ASN A 335 -7.85 12.73 -5.51
C ASN A 335 -9.27 12.30 -5.87
N LEU A 336 -9.46 11.00 -6.14
CA LEU A 336 -10.81 10.44 -6.22
C LEU A 336 -11.26 10.01 -4.83
N ILE A 337 -12.45 10.41 -4.46
CA ILE A 337 -13.13 9.97 -3.25
C ILE A 337 -14.31 9.13 -3.69
N LEU A 338 -14.29 7.83 -3.37
CA LEU A 338 -15.39 6.92 -3.64
C LEU A 338 -16.15 6.68 -2.34
N GLU A 339 -17.46 6.85 -2.39
CA GLU A 339 -18.36 6.62 -1.26
C GLU A 339 -19.58 5.82 -1.73
N PRO A 340 -20.16 4.95 -0.89
CA PRO A 340 -21.45 4.36 -1.19
C PRO A 340 -22.46 5.48 -1.45
N GLY A 341 -23.18 5.40 -2.55
CA GLY A 341 -24.25 6.35 -2.86
C GLY A 341 -25.30 6.30 -1.76
N ALA A 342 -25.90 7.44 -1.45
CA ALA A 342 -27.03 7.49 -0.53
C ALA A 342 -28.12 6.53 -1.05
N GLY A 343 -28.28 5.39 -0.36
CA GLY A 343 -29.25 4.37 -0.75
C GLY A 343 -30.64 4.99 -0.93
N LYS A 344 -31.27 4.66 -2.07
CA LYS A 344 -32.71 4.87 -2.23
C LYS A 344 -33.47 3.84 -1.46
#